data_a80161f0abbe48bf59a02322cbddc699
#
_entry.id   a80161f0abbe48bf59a02322cbddc699
#
_cell.length_a   1.000
_cell.length_b   1.000
_cell.length_c   1.000
_cell.angle_alpha   90.00
_cell.angle_beta   90.00
_cell.angle_gamma   90.00
#
_symmetry.space_group_name_H-M   'P 1'
#
loop_
_entity.id
_entity.type
_entity.pdbx_description
1 polymer ?
#
loop_
_entity_poly.entity_id
_entity_poly.type
_entity_poly.pdbx_seq_one_letter_code
_entity_poly.pdbx_strand_id
1 'polypeptide(L)'
;MDQITRVGVDLAKRVIQVQAVNATGRVMSAKALSRDKFVAWCVQLPQGCLVAMEACSGGHHWARKLRAMGLDARLIAGHFVGACRMEGKRGKNDANDAAAICEAAGRPHMRFVPIKTVEQQAQLAVHRLREGYKEERTACINRIRGLLAEFGLVFPQSPDALRRALPEVLEDADNELPGVARLALQRAQLQWVELDCHIAWCDERIAAHVRSDEQAQAALQLCGIGPVTASALAASVGDFKQFKTAAQFGAWLGLVPSQN
;
A
#
# COMPACT_ATOMS: atom_id res chain seq x y z
N MET A 1 -12.29 -30.03 -26.45
CA MET A 1 -11.89 -30.21 -25.03
C MET A 1 -12.11 -28.89 -24.32
N ASP A 2 -12.85 -28.89 -23.23
CA ASP A 2 -13.09 -27.67 -22.44
C ASP A 2 -11.80 -27.25 -21.72
N GLN A 3 -11.09 -26.29 -22.31
CA GLN A 3 -9.83 -25.78 -21.76
C GLN A 3 -10.10 -24.59 -20.83
N ILE A 4 -9.36 -24.48 -19.72
CA ILE A 4 -9.40 -23.30 -18.85
C ILE A 4 -8.84 -22.11 -19.62
N THR A 5 -9.59 -21.01 -19.69
CA THR A 5 -9.19 -19.78 -20.37
C THR A 5 -9.02 -18.61 -19.42
N ARG A 6 -9.71 -18.64 -18.26
CA ARG A 6 -9.67 -17.57 -17.27
C ARG A 6 -9.76 -18.12 -15.85
N VAL A 7 -9.00 -17.49 -14.96
CA VAL A 7 -8.94 -17.81 -13.53
C VAL A 7 -9.10 -16.53 -12.72
N GLY A 8 -10.00 -16.52 -11.74
CA GLY A 8 -10.06 -15.55 -10.67
C GLY A 8 -9.36 -16.10 -9.43
N VAL A 9 -8.53 -15.29 -8.80
CA VAL A 9 -7.71 -15.67 -7.65
C VAL A 9 -7.91 -14.68 -6.54
N ASP A 10 -8.40 -15.13 -5.39
CA ASP A 10 -8.40 -14.38 -4.16
C ASP A 10 -7.17 -14.74 -3.31
N LEU A 11 -6.37 -13.73 -2.98
CA LEU A 11 -5.07 -13.87 -2.32
C LEU A 11 -5.21 -13.68 -0.81
N ALA A 12 -5.06 -14.76 -0.06
CA ALA A 12 -4.95 -14.68 1.40
C ALA A 12 -3.56 -15.09 1.91
N LYS A 13 -3.31 -14.88 3.20
CA LYS A 13 -1.98 -15.13 3.79
C LYS A 13 -1.55 -16.60 3.70
N ARG A 14 -2.46 -17.53 3.91
CA ARG A 14 -2.16 -18.98 3.97
C ARG A 14 -2.83 -19.76 2.85
N VAL A 15 -4.05 -19.42 2.53
CA VAL A 15 -4.88 -20.14 1.56
C VAL A 15 -5.23 -19.19 0.41
N ILE A 16 -5.09 -19.66 -0.81
CA ILE A 16 -5.44 -18.96 -2.04
C ILE A 16 -6.68 -19.65 -2.62
N GLN A 17 -7.75 -18.88 -2.82
CA GLN A 17 -8.96 -19.39 -3.48
C GLN A 17 -8.86 -19.14 -4.98
N VAL A 18 -9.24 -20.15 -5.76
CA VAL A 18 -9.24 -20.05 -7.20
C VAL A 18 -10.59 -20.50 -7.78
N GLN A 19 -11.04 -19.77 -8.79
CA GLN A 19 -12.12 -20.20 -9.67
C GLN A 19 -11.66 -20.11 -11.12
N ALA A 20 -11.70 -21.24 -11.82
CA ALA A 20 -11.29 -21.36 -13.21
C ALA A 20 -12.49 -21.65 -14.09
N VAL A 21 -12.57 -20.97 -15.24
CA VAL A 21 -13.66 -21.13 -16.22
C VAL A 21 -13.09 -21.38 -17.62
N ASN A 22 -13.90 -22.01 -18.47
CA ASN A 22 -13.62 -22.15 -19.89
C ASN A 22 -14.06 -20.91 -20.69
N ALA A 23 -13.94 -20.94 -22.02
CA ALA A 23 -14.31 -19.85 -22.91
C ALA A 23 -15.81 -19.47 -22.84
N THR A 24 -16.69 -20.40 -22.47
CA THR A 24 -18.12 -20.14 -22.31
C THR A 24 -18.52 -19.64 -20.93
N GLY A 25 -17.56 -19.53 -20.00
CA GLY A 25 -17.81 -19.12 -18.61
C GLY A 25 -18.22 -20.28 -17.68
N ARG A 26 -18.23 -21.53 -18.17
CA ARG A 26 -18.53 -22.71 -17.34
C ARG A 26 -17.41 -22.94 -16.35
N VAL A 27 -17.74 -23.13 -15.07
CA VAL A 27 -16.78 -23.43 -14.01
C VAL A 27 -16.15 -24.79 -14.23
N MET A 28 -14.86 -24.82 -14.39
CA MET A 28 -14.02 -26.01 -14.57
C MET A 28 -13.38 -26.45 -13.25
N SER A 29 -13.07 -25.52 -12.37
CA SER A 29 -12.46 -25.79 -11.08
C SER A 29 -12.73 -24.64 -10.11
N ALA A 30 -13.10 -24.99 -8.87
CA ALA A 30 -13.17 -24.06 -7.75
C ALA A 30 -12.55 -24.75 -6.53
N LYS A 31 -11.49 -24.18 -5.95
CA LYS A 31 -10.76 -24.82 -4.83
C LYS A 31 -9.92 -23.85 -4.02
N ALA A 32 -9.63 -24.27 -2.80
CA ALA A 32 -8.69 -23.65 -1.89
C ALA A 32 -7.32 -24.34 -2.00
N LEU A 33 -6.26 -23.59 -2.16
CA LEU A 33 -4.89 -24.09 -2.33
C LEU A 33 -3.93 -23.42 -1.35
N SER A 34 -2.99 -24.19 -0.78
CA SER A 34 -1.83 -23.58 -0.14
C SER A 34 -0.96 -22.88 -1.21
N ARG A 35 -0.08 -21.98 -0.79
CA ARG A 35 0.78 -21.22 -1.72
C ARG A 35 1.59 -22.13 -2.65
N ASP A 36 2.16 -23.22 -2.13
CA ASP A 36 2.97 -24.15 -2.92
C ASP A 36 2.11 -24.94 -3.90
N LYS A 37 0.94 -25.43 -3.45
CA LYS A 37 -0.03 -26.09 -4.32
C LYS A 37 -0.59 -25.18 -5.39
N PHE A 38 -0.75 -23.88 -5.09
CA PHE A 38 -1.17 -22.87 -6.08
C PHE A 38 -0.13 -22.71 -7.19
N VAL A 39 1.14 -22.61 -6.86
CA VAL A 39 2.23 -22.54 -7.86
C VAL A 39 2.23 -23.79 -8.74
N ALA A 40 2.22 -24.98 -8.12
CA ALA A 40 2.20 -26.25 -8.85
C ALA A 40 0.96 -26.41 -9.77
N TRP A 41 -0.19 -25.88 -9.34
CA TRP A 41 -1.40 -25.86 -10.14
C TRP A 41 -1.31 -24.87 -11.30
N CYS A 42 -0.74 -23.67 -11.09
CA CYS A 42 -0.56 -22.66 -12.13
C CYS A 42 0.34 -23.14 -13.28
N VAL A 43 1.35 -23.97 -12.99
CA VAL A 43 2.22 -24.59 -14.04
C VAL A 43 1.43 -25.45 -15.03
N GLN A 44 0.30 -26.02 -14.60
CA GLN A 44 -0.55 -26.89 -15.43
C GLN A 44 -1.56 -26.09 -16.28
N LEU A 45 -1.66 -24.77 -16.08
CA LEU A 45 -2.57 -23.93 -16.86
C LEU A 45 -2.03 -23.74 -18.28
N PRO A 46 -2.93 -23.58 -19.27
CA PRO A 46 -2.53 -23.26 -20.63
C PRO A 46 -1.70 -21.96 -20.69
N GLN A 47 -0.71 -21.93 -21.57
CA GLN A 47 0.06 -20.72 -21.87
C GLN A 47 -0.86 -19.56 -22.29
N GLY A 48 -0.61 -18.37 -21.75
CA GLY A 48 -1.46 -17.19 -22.00
C GLY A 48 -2.82 -17.22 -21.28
N CYS A 49 -3.11 -18.24 -20.45
CA CYS A 49 -4.34 -18.23 -19.64
C CYS A 49 -4.44 -16.96 -18.81
N LEU A 50 -5.59 -16.29 -18.86
CA LEU A 50 -5.84 -15.08 -18.07
C LEU A 50 -6.00 -15.45 -16.59
N VAL A 51 -5.12 -14.90 -15.74
CA VAL A 51 -5.18 -15.06 -14.29
C VAL A 51 -5.36 -13.69 -13.65
N ALA A 52 -6.55 -13.42 -13.16
CA ALA A 52 -6.90 -12.16 -12.54
C ALA A 52 -6.86 -12.24 -11.02
N MET A 53 -6.37 -11.19 -10.38
CA MET A 53 -6.29 -11.02 -8.93
C MET A 53 -6.72 -9.61 -8.54
N GLU A 54 -7.22 -9.45 -7.33
CA GLU A 54 -7.39 -8.11 -6.77
C GLU A 54 -6.02 -7.45 -6.53
N ALA A 55 -5.94 -6.13 -6.76
CA ALA A 55 -4.74 -5.31 -6.49
C ALA A 55 -4.59 -5.07 -4.97
N CYS A 56 -4.42 -6.15 -4.22
CA CYS A 56 -4.24 -6.17 -2.76
C CYS A 56 -2.79 -6.48 -2.36
N SER A 57 -2.56 -6.72 -1.06
CA SER A 57 -1.27 -7.12 -0.53
C SER A 57 -0.75 -8.41 -1.19
N GLY A 58 0.43 -8.34 -1.80
CA GLY A 58 1.04 -9.45 -2.53
C GLY A 58 0.61 -9.59 -4.00
N GLY A 59 -0.44 -8.88 -4.44
CA GLY A 59 -0.96 -8.99 -5.81
C GLY A 59 0.11 -8.72 -6.88
N HIS A 60 0.90 -7.65 -6.73
CA HIS A 60 1.99 -7.35 -7.68
C HIS A 60 3.08 -8.43 -7.73
N HIS A 61 3.47 -9.00 -6.58
CA HIS A 61 4.42 -10.10 -6.52
C HIS A 61 3.89 -11.32 -7.28
N TRP A 62 2.66 -11.73 -6.99
CA TRP A 62 2.04 -12.87 -7.67
C TRP A 62 1.87 -12.63 -9.16
N ALA A 63 1.45 -11.44 -9.56
CA ALA A 63 1.29 -11.10 -10.97
C ALA A 63 2.62 -11.21 -11.74
N ARG A 64 3.74 -10.72 -11.20
CA ARG A 64 5.06 -10.90 -11.82
C ARG A 64 5.46 -12.36 -11.88
N LYS A 65 5.25 -13.12 -10.79
CA LYS A 65 5.57 -14.56 -10.75
C LYS A 65 4.80 -15.35 -11.79
N LEU A 66 3.50 -15.10 -11.92
CA LEU A 66 2.65 -15.79 -12.90
C LEU A 66 2.98 -15.40 -14.34
N ARG A 67 3.33 -14.13 -14.60
CA ARG A 67 3.83 -13.69 -15.92
C ARG A 67 5.12 -14.38 -16.30
N ALA A 68 6.05 -14.57 -15.35
CA ALA A 68 7.27 -15.32 -15.59
C ALA A 68 7.02 -16.81 -15.93
N MET A 69 5.85 -17.34 -15.60
CA MET A 69 5.39 -18.69 -15.96
C MET A 69 4.66 -18.74 -17.32
N GLY A 70 4.54 -17.59 -18.02
CA GLY A 70 3.87 -17.49 -19.32
C GLY A 70 2.37 -17.29 -19.25
N LEU A 71 1.81 -16.96 -18.08
CA LEU A 71 0.39 -16.68 -17.90
C LEU A 71 0.09 -15.17 -18.10
N ASP A 72 -1.11 -14.83 -18.60
CA ASP A 72 -1.58 -13.44 -18.68
C ASP A 72 -2.13 -12.99 -17.32
N ALA A 73 -1.22 -12.70 -16.41
CA ALA A 73 -1.59 -12.24 -15.07
C ALA A 73 -1.98 -10.75 -15.08
N ARG A 74 -3.15 -10.44 -14.51
CA ARG A 74 -3.70 -9.08 -14.44
C ARG A 74 -4.20 -8.75 -13.04
N LEU A 75 -4.15 -7.47 -12.67
CA LEU A 75 -4.65 -6.96 -11.40
C LEU A 75 -5.90 -6.10 -11.62
N ILE A 76 -6.89 -6.26 -10.76
CA ILE A 76 -8.15 -5.52 -10.78
C ILE A 76 -8.26 -4.70 -9.49
N ALA A 77 -8.66 -3.43 -9.57
CA ALA A 77 -8.92 -2.62 -8.38
C ALA A 77 -10.15 -3.15 -7.63
N GLY A 78 -10.08 -3.20 -6.30
CA GLY A 78 -11.10 -3.85 -5.46
C GLY A 78 -12.52 -3.32 -5.64
N HIS A 79 -12.69 -2.03 -5.95
CA HIS A 79 -14.00 -1.45 -6.20
C HIS A 79 -14.71 -2.03 -7.45
N PHE A 80 -13.95 -2.47 -8.47
CA PHE A 80 -14.54 -3.16 -9.63
C PHE A 80 -14.93 -4.59 -9.30
N VAL A 81 -14.19 -5.25 -8.42
CA VAL A 81 -14.53 -6.60 -7.95
C VAL A 81 -15.79 -6.56 -7.08
N GLY A 82 -15.92 -5.54 -6.22
CA GLY A 82 -17.08 -5.34 -5.37
C GLY A 82 -18.41 -5.36 -6.13
N ALA A 83 -18.45 -4.76 -7.31
CA ALA A 83 -19.64 -4.71 -8.18
C ALA A 83 -20.04 -6.10 -8.78
N CYS A 84 -19.15 -7.09 -8.70
CA CYS A 84 -19.40 -8.47 -9.18
C CYS A 84 -19.67 -9.46 -8.03
N ARG A 85 -19.61 -9.01 -6.77
CA ARG A 85 -19.97 -9.86 -5.63
C ARG A 85 -21.47 -10.07 -5.57
N MET A 86 -21.90 -11.31 -5.35
CA MET A 86 -23.31 -11.61 -5.09
C MET A 86 -23.75 -11.00 -3.75
N GLU A 87 -24.85 -10.25 -3.75
CA GLU A 87 -25.46 -9.72 -2.54
C GLU A 87 -26.12 -10.80 -1.69
N GLY A 88 -26.05 -10.68 -0.36
CA GLY A 88 -26.74 -11.54 0.60
C GLY A 88 -25.91 -11.89 1.84
N LYS A 89 -26.55 -12.41 2.89
CA LYS A 89 -25.90 -12.79 4.18
C LYS A 89 -24.79 -13.85 4.02
N ARG A 90 -24.72 -14.56 2.89
CA ARG A 90 -23.66 -15.52 2.54
C ARG A 90 -22.64 -14.95 1.55
N GLY A 91 -22.73 -13.67 1.19
CA GLY A 91 -21.98 -13.08 0.07
C GLY A 91 -20.48 -12.91 0.29
N LYS A 92 -20.03 -12.76 1.53
CA LYS A 92 -18.60 -12.51 1.81
C LYS A 92 -17.92 -13.80 2.29
N ASN A 93 -17.40 -14.58 1.34
CA ASN A 93 -16.44 -15.64 1.62
C ASN A 93 -15.41 -15.69 0.48
N ASP A 94 -14.24 -16.21 0.78
CA ASP A 94 -13.09 -16.23 -0.13
C ASP A 94 -13.37 -16.94 -1.47
N ALA A 95 -14.26 -17.92 -1.51
CA ALA A 95 -14.67 -18.60 -2.74
C ALA A 95 -15.52 -17.69 -3.64
N ASN A 96 -16.44 -16.91 -3.05
CA ASN A 96 -17.25 -15.93 -3.77
C ASN A 96 -16.39 -14.78 -4.27
N ASP A 97 -15.35 -14.39 -3.53
CA ASP A 97 -14.41 -13.34 -3.96
C ASP A 97 -13.60 -13.81 -5.17
N ALA A 98 -13.11 -15.03 -5.21
CA ALA A 98 -12.46 -15.62 -6.40
C ALA A 98 -13.41 -15.70 -7.60
N ALA A 99 -14.68 -16.01 -7.38
CA ALA A 99 -15.72 -16.02 -8.43
C ALA A 99 -15.97 -14.62 -8.97
N ALA A 100 -16.12 -13.61 -8.11
CA ALA A 100 -16.32 -12.23 -8.48
C ALA A 100 -15.13 -11.65 -9.27
N ILE A 101 -13.89 -11.99 -8.87
CA ILE A 101 -12.67 -11.60 -9.61
C ILE A 101 -12.68 -12.25 -11.00
N CYS A 102 -13.04 -13.54 -11.09
CA CYS A 102 -13.13 -14.25 -12.35
C CYS A 102 -14.17 -13.65 -13.30
N GLU A 103 -15.33 -13.26 -12.78
CA GLU A 103 -16.39 -12.59 -13.54
C GLU A 103 -15.93 -11.20 -13.98
N ALA A 104 -15.41 -10.37 -13.06
CA ALA A 104 -14.91 -9.04 -13.36
C ALA A 104 -13.88 -9.06 -14.49
N ALA A 105 -12.93 -10.00 -14.45
CA ALA A 105 -11.91 -10.17 -15.47
C ALA A 105 -12.45 -10.48 -16.88
N GLY A 106 -13.65 -11.00 -16.96
CA GLY A 106 -14.30 -11.32 -18.24
C GLY A 106 -15.05 -10.15 -18.89
N ARG A 107 -15.20 -9.01 -18.20
CA ARG A 107 -15.96 -7.87 -18.72
C ARG A 107 -15.18 -7.14 -19.81
N PRO A 108 -15.80 -6.79 -20.97
CA PRO A 108 -15.09 -6.24 -22.13
C PRO A 108 -14.32 -4.94 -21.87
N HIS A 109 -14.78 -4.13 -20.92
CA HIS A 109 -14.20 -2.82 -20.62
C HIS A 109 -13.49 -2.77 -19.25
N MET A 110 -13.08 -3.94 -18.71
CA MET A 110 -12.38 -3.98 -17.46
C MET A 110 -11.06 -3.23 -17.51
N ARG A 111 -10.85 -2.34 -16.54
CA ARG A 111 -9.59 -1.60 -16.38
C ARG A 111 -8.69 -2.35 -15.42
N PHE A 112 -7.55 -2.77 -15.93
CA PHE A 112 -6.56 -3.47 -15.12
C PHE A 112 -5.55 -2.49 -14.53
N VAL A 113 -5.13 -2.78 -13.30
CA VAL A 113 -4.08 -2.02 -12.61
C VAL A 113 -2.72 -2.44 -13.16
N PRO A 114 -1.84 -1.50 -13.56
CA PRO A 114 -0.49 -1.82 -13.98
C PRO A 114 0.28 -2.58 -12.89
N ILE A 115 1.02 -3.60 -13.31
CA ILE A 115 1.82 -4.40 -12.40
C ILE A 115 3.11 -3.64 -12.09
N LYS A 116 3.32 -3.30 -10.83
CA LYS A 116 4.52 -2.61 -10.37
C LYS A 116 5.76 -3.51 -10.46
N THR A 117 6.88 -2.91 -10.83
CA THR A 117 8.20 -3.56 -10.76
C THR A 117 8.62 -3.78 -9.31
N VAL A 118 9.70 -4.52 -9.11
CA VAL A 118 10.29 -4.72 -7.75
C VAL A 118 10.79 -3.40 -7.21
N GLU A 119 11.43 -2.59 -8.06
CA GLU A 119 11.99 -1.28 -7.74
C GLU A 119 10.90 -0.29 -7.33
N GLN A 120 9.79 -0.23 -8.08
CA GLN A 120 8.63 0.59 -7.72
C GLN A 120 8.04 0.19 -6.36
N GLN A 121 7.93 -1.12 -6.10
CA GLN A 121 7.46 -1.60 -4.80
C GLN A 121 8.45 -1.27 -3.67
N ALA A 122 9.76 -1.31 -3.93
CA ALA A 122 10.78 -0.94 -2.96
C ALA A 122 10.66 0.55 -2.59
N GLN A 123 10.50 1.44 -3.58
CA GLN A 123 10.30 2.87 -3.32
C GLN A 123 9.00 3.13 -2.53
N LEU A 124 7.91 2.47 -2.89
CA LEU A 124 6.66 2.57 -2.13
C LEU A 124 6.77 2.02 -0.70
N ALA A 125 7.66 1.06 -0.44
CA ALA A 125 7.94 0.60 0.91
C ALA A 125 8.60 1.70 1.75
N VAL A 126 9.56 2.45 1.17
CA VAL A 126 10.19 3.61 1.83
C VAL A 126 9.14 4.68 2.18
N HIS A 127 8.23 5.01 1.24
CA HIS A 127 7.15 5.95 1.50
C HIS A 127 6.22 5.50 2.64
N ARG A 128 5.86 4.21 2.67
CA ARG A 128 4.98 3.66 3.72
C ARG A 128 5.65 3.67 5.09
N LEU A 129 6.94 3.32 5.16
CA LEU A 129 7.70 3.39 6.40
C LEU A 129 7.79 4.84 6.90
N ARG A 130 8.07 5.77 5.99
CA ARG A 130 8.13 7.20 6.33
C ARG A 130 6.82 7.69 6.97
N GLU A 131 5.68 7.39 6.36
CA GLU A 131 4.38 7.79 6.93
C GLU A 131 4.12 7.11 8.27
N GLY A 132 4.41 5.82 8.42
CA GLY A 132 4.31 5.11 9.70
C GLY A 132 5.18 5.76 10.79
N TYR A 133 6.44 6.06 10.49
CA TYR A 133 7.32 6.75 11.45
C TYR A 133 6.83 8.16 11.82
N LYS A 134 6.21 8.89 10.90
CA LYS A 134 5.59 10.20 11.19
C LYS A 134 4.40 10.06 12.14
N GLU A 135 3.56 9.06 11.93
CA GLU A 135 2.42 8.75 12.82
C GLU A 135 2.92 8.36 14.22
N GLU A 136 3.90 7.46 14.30
CA GLU A 136 4.51 7.02 15.56
C GLU A 136 5.20 8.18 16.29
N ARG A 137 5.90 9.07 15.57
CA ARG A 137 6.51 10.28 16.14
C ARG A 137 5.46 11.20 16.74
N THR A 138 4.36 11.44 16.02
CA THR A 138 3.27 12.27 16.52
C THR A 138 2.64 11.67 17.77
N ALA A 139 2.42 10.37 17.78
CA ALA A 139 1.90 9.65 18.94
C ALA A 139 2.88 9.71 20.14
N CYS A 140 4.18 9.57 19.89
CA CYS A 140 5.23 9.69 20.91
C CYS A 140 5.24 11.08 21.54
N ILE A 141 5.23 12.15 20.73
CA ILE A 141 5.20 13.54 21.18
C ILE A 141 3.96 13.83 22.04
N ASN A 142 2.80 13.37 21.58
CA ASN A 142 1.54 13.56 22.32
C ASN A 142 1.53 12.79 23.64
N ARG A 143 2.14 11.61 23.66
CA ARG A 143 2.31 10.82 24.90
C ARG A 143 3.21 11.56 25.90
N ILE A 144 4.32 12.10 25.46
CA ILE A 144 5.22 12.90 26.32
C ILE A 144 4.46 14.09 26.89
N ARG A 145 3.71 14.85 26.07
CA ARG A 145 2.90 15.98 26.56
C ARG A 145 1.87 15.56 27.58
N GLY A 146 1.13 14.47 27.31
CA GLY A 146 0.12 13.96 28.23
C GLY A 146 0.72 13.58 29.58
N LEU A 147 1.86 12.88 29.57
CA LEU A 147 2.54 12.50 30.82
C LEU A 147 3.07 13.71 31.59
N LEU A 148 3.62 14.74 30.92
CA LEU A 148 4.06 15.98 31.56
C LEU A 148 2.90 16.75 32.18
N ALA A 149 1.75 16.78 31.50
CA ALA A 149 0.55 17.46 31.99
C ALA A 149 -0.01 16.86 33.30
N GLU A 150 0.14 15.56 33.53
CA GLU A 150 -0.24 14.91 34.79
C GLU A 150 0.58 15.44 36.00
N PHE A 151 1.74 16.03 35.75
CA PHE A 151 2.60 16.71 36.74
C PHE A 151 2.52 18.23 36.68
N GLY A 152 1.47 18.79 36.06
CA GLY A 152 1.25 20.25 35.93
C GLY A 152 2.17 20.95 34.91
N LEU A 153 2.97 20.20 34.14
CA LEU A 153 3.92 20.74 33.16
C LEU A 153 3.27 20.80 31.78
N VAL A 154 2.74 21.95 31.39
CA VAL A 154 2.01 22.16 30.13
C VAL A 154 2.85 22.86 29.09
N PHE A 155 2.88 22.32 27.85
CA PHE A 155 3.68 22.86 26.73
C PHE A 155 2.79 23.19 25.54
N PRO A 156 3.19 24.19 24.72
CA PRO A 156 2.54 24.51 23.47
C PRO A 156 2.46 23.30 22.53
N GLN A 157 1.54 23.32 21.55
CA GLN A 157 1.37 22.23 20.59
C GLN A 157 2.56 22.04 19.66
N SER A 158 3.44 23.05 19.52
CA SER A 158 4.64 22.96 18.68
C SER A 158 5.58 21.85 19.16
N PRO A 159 5.93 20.88 18.30
CA PRO A 159 6.95 19.87 18.60
C PRO A 159 8.30 20.49 18.99
N ASP A 160 8.69 21.57 18.32
CA ASP A 160 9.98 22.23 18.54
C ASP A 160 10.05 22.94 19.90
N ALA A 161 8.92 23.47 20.38
CA ALA A 161 8.86 24.06 21.72
C ALA A 161 9.08 22.98 22.80
N LEU A 162 8.40 21.83 22.68
CA LEU A 162 8.58 20.70 23.59
C LEU A 162 10.02 20.13 23.51
N ARG A 163 10.58 20.01 22.31
CA ARG A 163 11.94 19.48 22.12
C ARG A 163 12.99 20.31 22.84
N ARG A 164 12.85 21.65 22.79
CA ARG A 164 13.79 22.56 23.47
C ARG A 164 13.64 22.54 24.97
N ALA A 165 12.40 22.45 25.46
CA ALA A 165 12.13 22.50 26.90
C ALA A 165 12.37 21.16 27.62
N LEU A 166 12.17 20.03 26.93
CA LEU A 166 12.18 18.71 27.58
C LEU A 166 13.49 18.37 28.33
N PRO A 167 14.69 18.65 27.80
CA PRO A 167 15.93 18.41 28.54
C PRO A 167 16.00 19.16 29.87
N GLU A 168 15.70 20.45 29.85
CA GLU A 168 15.69 21.33 31.03
C GLU A 168 14.67 20.83 32.07
N VAL A 169 13.48 20.47 31.63
CA VAL A 169 12.41 19.93 32.49
C VAL A 169 12.82 18.61 33.15
N LEU A 170 13.56 17.77 32.45
CA LEU A 170 14.03 16.48 33.00
C LEU A 170 15.18 16.65 34.00
N GLU A 171 15.95 17.74 33.94
CA GLU A 171 17.05 18.07 34.85
C GLU A 171 16.62 18.94 36.04
N ASP A 172 15.53 19.70 35.90
CA ASP A 172 15.02 20.61 36.94
C ASP A 172 14.58 19.81 38.18
N ALA A 173 15.27 20.03 39.30
CA ALA A 173 15.02 19.38 40.59
C ALA A 173 13.82 19.98 41.34
N ASP A 174 13.39 21.20 40.97
CA ASP A 174 12.34 21.93 41.67
C ASP A 174 10.92 21.58 41.17
N ASN A 175 10.80 20.87 40.04
CA ASN A 175 9.50 20.40 39.55
C ASN A 175 9.08 19.09 40.22
N GLU A 176 7.76 18.78 40.17
CA GLU A 176 7.16 17.63 40.85
C GLU A 176 7.41 16.28 40.17
N LEU A 177 8.26 16.18 39.12
CA LEU A 177 8.52 14.92 38.42
C LEU A 177 9.29 13.93 39.32
N PRO A 178 8.70 12.76 39.67
CA PRO A 178 9.42 11.72 40.39
C PRO A 178 10.54 11.09 39.52
N GLY A 179 11.57 10.54 40.14
CA GLY A 179 12.67 9.91 39.42
C GLY A 179 12.26 8.85 38.40
N VAL A 180 11.25 8.04 38.72
CA VAL A 180 10.70 7.04 37.76
C VAL A 180 10.06 7.70 36.55
N ALA A 181 9.32 8.81 36.73
CA ALA A 181 8.73 9.55 35.62
C ALA A 181 9.79 10.20 34.72
N ARG A 182 10.86 10.77 35.33
CA ARG A 182 12.01 11.31 34.58
C ARG A 182 12.66 10.25 33.70
N LEU A 183 12.95 9.06 34.25
CA LEU A 183 13.52 7.94 33.50
C LEU A 183 12.60 7.48 32.36
N ALA A 184 11.29 7.39 32.60
CA ALA A 184 10.31 7.03 31.57
C ALA A 184 10.25 8.06 30.44
N LEU A 185 10.25 9.36 30.78
CA LEU A 185 10.24 10.45 29.81
C LEU A 185 11.55 10.52 29.02
N GLN A 186 12.71 10.25 29.65
CA GLN A 186 14.00 10.11 28.94
C GLN A 186 13.95 9.00 27.91
N ARG A 187 13.35 7.84 28.21
CA ARG A 187 13.15 6.75 27.24
C ARG A 187 12.26 7.17 26.09
N ALA A 188 11.18 7.89 26.37
CA ALA A 188 10.30 8.42 25.32
C ALA A 188 11.00 9.48 24.45
N GLN A 189 11.86 10.32 25.04
CA GLN A 189 12.69 11.30 24.30
C GLN A 189 13.66 10.59 23.35
N LEU A 190 14.35 9.54 23.81
CA LEU A 190 15.24 8.74 22.97
C LEU A 190 14.48 8.10 21.79
N GLN A 191 13.29 7.55 22.05
CA GLN A 191 12.43 7.01 20.99
C GLN A 191 12.05 8.10 19.96
N TRP A 192 11.74 9.32 20.42
CA TRP A 192 11.45 10.42 19.51
C TRP A 192 12.64 10.77 18.60
N VAL A 193 13.85 10.84 19.17
CA VAL A 193 15.09 11.08 18.40
C VAL A 193 15.31 9.99 17.36
N GLU A 194 15.11 8.73 17.72
CA GLU A 194 15.25 7.58 16.83
C GLU A 194 14.24 7.65 15.65
N LEU A 195 12.99 8.01 15.94
CA LEU A 195 11.96 8.19 14.90
C LEU A 195 12.31 9.32 13.92
N ASP A 196 12.90 10.43 14.41
CA ASP A 196 13.40 11.49 13.53
C ASP A 196 14.54 11.01 12.63
N CYS A 197 15.46 10.20 13.15
CA CYS A 197 16.53 9.59 12.34
C CYS A 197 15.96 8.66 11.25
N HIS A 198 14.94 7.87 11.58
CA HIS A 198 14.28 6.99 10.60
C HIS A 198 13.57 7.79 9.50
N ILE A 199 12.89 8.89 9.86
CA ILE A 199 12.24 9.78 8.89
C ILE A 199 13.30 10.42 7.98
N ALA A 200 14.39 10.93 8.54
CA ALA A 200 15.49 11.55 7.79
C ALA A 200 16.11 10.54 6.80
N TRP A 201 16.33 9.30 7.23
CA TRP A 201 16.81 8.23 6.35
C TRP A 201 15.84 7.98 5.17
N CYS A 202 14.53 7.94 5.43
CA CYS A 202 13.54 7.79 4.37
C CYS A 202 13.58 8.97 3.40
N ASP A 203 13.70 10.21 3.91
CA ASP A 203 13.78 11.41 3.10
C ASP A 203 15.03 11.41 2.19
N GLU A 204 16.17 10.94 2.68
CA GLU A 204 17.38 10.75 1.86
C GLU A 204 17.17 9.73 0.74
N ARG A 205 16.52 8.59 1.02
CA ARG A 205 16.21 7.57 -0.01
C ARG A 205 15.25 8.11 -1.05
N ILE A 206 14.23 8.86 -0.64
CA ILE A 206 13.29 9.52 -1.55
C ILE A 206 14.03 10.55 -2.42
N ALA A 207 14.88 11.38 -1.84
CA ALA A 207 15.67 12.35 -2.59
C ALA A 207 16.64 11.65 -3.57
N ALA A 208 17.24 10.53 -3.19
CA ALA A 208 18.09 9.75 -4.08
C ALA A 208 17.28 9.18 -5.27
N HIS A 209 16.09 8.65 -5.02
CA HIS A 209 15.19 8.17 -6.08
C HIS A 209 14.83 9.29 -7.07
N VAL A 210 14.47 10.48 -6.57
CA VAL A 210 14.15 11.63 -7.45
C VAL A 210 15.35 12.01 -8.34
N ARG A 211 16.58 11.93 -7.82
CA ARG A 211 17.78 12.23 -8.62
C ARG A 211 18.08 11.21 -9.73
N SER A 212 17.63 9.97 -9.55
CA SER A 212 17.93 8.87 -10.48
C SER A 212 16.79 8.50 -11.43
N ASP A 213 15.58 8.98 -11.17
CA ASP A 213 14.38 8.62 -11.93
C ASP A 213 13.87 9.81 -12.77
N GLU A 214 13.88 9.65 -14.09
CA GLU A 214 13.50 10.69 -15.05
C GLU A 214 12.04 11.16 -14.87
N GLN A 215 11.14 10.25 -14.53
CA GLN A 215 9.72 10.58 -14.33
C GLN A 215 9.53 11.39 -13.05
N ALA A 216 10.26 11.04 -11.98
CA ALA A 216 10.25 11.80 -10.75
C ALA A 216 10.87 13.20 -10.95
N GLN A 217 11.95 13.30 -11.72
CA GLN A 217 12.55 14.60 -12.08
C GLN A 217 11.58 15.46 -12.90
N ALA A 218 10.89 14.88 -13.88
CA ALA A 218 9.90 15.59 -14.67
C ALA A 218 8.72 16.06 -13.80
N ALA A 219 8.23 15.23 -12.88
CA ALA A 219 7.17 15.60 -11.94
C ALA A 219 7.60 16.73 -11.01
N LEU A 220 8.86 16.80 -10.59
CA LEU A 220 9.41 17.84 -9.71
C LEU A 220 9.39 19.23 -10.36
N GLN A 221 9.36 19.34 -11.70
CA GLN A 221 9.28 20.61 -12.41
C GLN A 221 7.88 21.26 -12.29
N LEU A 222 6.88 20.51 -11.85
CA LEU A 222 5.52 21.02 -11.71
C LEU A 222 5.38 21.82 -10.40
N CYS A 223 4.77 23.01 -10.51
CA CYS A 223 4.52 23.85 -9.33
C CYS A 223 3.70 23.10 -8.28
N GLY A 224 4.14 23.13 -7.02
CA GLY A 224 3.48 22.43 -5.90
C GLY A 224 3.86 20.98 -5.73
N ILE A 225 4.65 20.39 -6.62
CA ILE A 225 5.16 19.03 -6.48
C ILE A 225 6.53 19.04 -5.83
N GLY A 226 6.62 18.56 -4.59
CA GLY A 226 7.89 18.38 -3.87
C GLY A 226 8.49 16.97 -4.10
N PRO A 227 9.73 16.73 -3.61
CA PRO A 227 10.44 15.46 -3.82
C PRO A 227 9.63 14.22 -3.38
N VAL A 228 8.95 14.31 -2.25
CA VAL A 228 8.12 13.20 -1.72
C VAL A 228 6.99 12.86 -2.69
N THR A 229 6.27 13.88 -3.17
CA THR A 229 5.16 13.69 -4.11
C THR A 229 5.67 13.19 -5.46
N ALA A 230 6.76 13.77 -6.00
CA ALA A 230 7.37 13.36 -7.26
C ALA A 230 7.78 11.88 -7.24
N SER A 231 8.51 11.45 -6.20
CA SER A 231 8.91 10.06 -6.01
C SER A 231 7.70 9.12 -5.85
N ALA A 232 6.70 9.52 -5.06
CA ALA A 232 5.49 8.71 -4.87
C ALA A 232 4.70 8.53 -6.17
N LEU A 233 4.59 9.57 -6.99
CA LEU A 233 3.93 9.52 -8.29
C LEU A 233 4.66 8.56 -9.23
N ALA A 234 5.98 8.71 -9.41
CA ALA A 234 6.77 7.83 -10.27
C ALA A 234 6.65 6.35 -9.84
N ALA A 235 6.79 6.08 -8.54
CA ALA A 235 6.67 4.72 -8.00
C ALA A 235 5.25 4.13 -8.07
N SER A 236 4.21 4.99 -8.03
CA SER A 236 2.81 4.53 -8.05
C SER A 236 2.28 4.32 -9.46
N VAL A 237 2.57 5.25 -10.36
CA VAL A 237 2.07 5.26 -11.74
C VAL A 237 2.82 4.27 -12.61
N GLY A 238 4.15 4.30 -12.56
CA GLY A 238 5.03 3.49 -13.40
C GLY A 238 5.14 4.03 -14.82
N ASP A 239 4.12 3.89 -15.64
CA ASP A 239 4.08 4.46 -17.00
C ASP A 239 2.95 5.47 -17.13
N PHE A 240 3.30 6.76 -17.27
CA PHE A 240 2.33 7.84 -17.46
C PHE A 240 1.61 7.77 -18.80
N LYS A 241 2.14 7.07 -19.80
CA LYS A 241 1.49 6.87 -21.11
C LYS A 241 0.18 6.07 -21.03
N GLN A 242 -0.06 5.40 -19.89
CA GLN A 242 -1.34 4.73 -19.64
C GLN A 242 -2.54 5.71 -19.59
N PHE A 243 -2.30 6.99 -19.31
CA PHE A 243 -3.34 8.02 -19.29
C PHE A 243 -3.41 8.73 -20.64
N LYS A 244 -4.58 8.69 -21.28
CA LYS A 244 -4.80 9.35 -22.57
C LYS A 244 -4.99 10.87 -22.42
N THR A 245 -5.45 11.33 -21.25
CA THR A 245 -5.73 12.75 -20.95
C THR A 245 -5.36 13.10 -19.52
N ALA A 246 -5.12 14.39 -19.27
CA ALA A 246 -4.90 14.92 -17.92
C ALA A 246 -6.10 14.63 -16.99
N ALA A 247 -7.32 14.67 -17.51
CA ALA A 247 -8.53 14.35 -16.75
C ALA A 247 -8.53 12.88 -16.25
N GLN A 248 -8.04 11.94 -17.05
CA GLN A 248 -7.89 10.54 -16.61
C GLN A 248 -6.86 10.40 -15.49
N PHE A 249 -5.77 11.13 -15.58
CA PHE A 249 -4.77 11.16 -14.50
C PHE A 249 -5.32 11.81 -13.23
N GLY A 250 -6.03 12.95 -13.36
CA GLY A 250 -6.70 13.59 -12.23
C GLY A 250 -7.71 12.66 -11.55
N ALA A 251 -8.53 11.95 -12.33
CA ALA A 251 -9.47 10.97 -11.82
C ALA A 251 -8.77 9.79 -11.10
N TRP A 252 -7.63 9.35 -11.61
CA TRP A 252 -6.83 8.31 -10.98
C TRP A 252 -6.26 8.76 -9.62
N LEU A 253 -5.89 10.04 -9.49
CA LEU A 253 -5.48 10.67 -8.24
C LEU A 253 -6.65 10.94 -7.27
N GLY A 254 -7.90 10.71 -7.69
CA GLY A 254 -9.08 11.08 -6.91
C GLY A 254 -9.44 12.58 -6.98
N LEU A 255 -8.78 13.33 -7.85
CA LEU A 255 -9.04 14.76 -8.08
C LEU A 255 -10.19 14.92 -9.11
N VAL A 256 -11.39 14.52 -8.72
CA VAL A 256 -12.60 14.71 -9.53
C VAL A 256 -13.47 15.77 -8.89
N PRO A 257 -14.10 16.67 -9.69
CA PRO A 257 -15.09 17.59 -9.14
C PRO A 257 -16.21 16.81 -8.47
N SER A 258 -16.59 17.20 -7.25
CA SER A 258 -17.82 16.69 -6.65
C SER A 258 -18.98 17.15 -7.49
N GLN A 259 -19.81 16.23 -7.96
CA GLN A 259 -21.12 16.57 -8.51
C GLN A 259 -22.07 16.74 -7.33
N ASN A 260 -22.51 17.98 -7.12
CA ASN A 260 -23.63 18.31 -6.21
C ASN A 260 -24.93 18.03 -6.92
#